data_e0ca2705d6e1e1082bbd8e0a0572c3c7
#
_entry.id   e0ca2705d6e1e1082bbd8e0a0572c3c7
#
_cell.length_a   1.000
_cell.length_b   1.000
_cell.length_c   1.000
_cell.angle_alpha   90.00
_cell.angle_beta   90.00
_cell.angle_gamma   90.00
#
_symmetry.space_group_name_H-M   'P 1'
#
loop_
_entity.id
_entity.type
_entity.pdbx_description
1 polymer ?
#
loop_
_entity_poly.entity_id
_entity_poly.type
_entity_poly.pdbx_seq_one_letter_code
_entity_poly.pdbx_strand_id
1 'polypeptide(L)'
;NLVPLATFAMETYKNDPCTEFIPKTTGGASQLDEKTLRLTAQMHKAIAVIQFKVESQIIAKHPEWKMNDRCLFEHVDYQNGTIDLQGKTYKMSSCSFPTINPAAPSELSPEEEILISKLHHSFSVCEKLHKHIRVMLQHGCMYGIYNNNLLFHASCPLNEDGFLKEVEIYPGKKYSGRALMHHTGMQIRTAFQQDSAPEERDYAIDYFL
;
A
#
# COMPACT_ATOMS: atom_id res chain seq x y z
N ASN A 1 -0.42 0.74 -18.32
CA ASN A 1 -1.51 1.51 -18.95
C ASN A 1 -2.43 2.07 -17.88
N LEU A 2 -2.42 3.42 -17.67
CA LEU A 2 -3.22 4.10 -16.63
C LEU A 2 -4.58 4.61 -17.16
N VAL A 3 -4.94 4.33 -18.41
CA VAL A 3 -6.22 4.80 -18.99
C VAL A 3 -7.43 4.34 -18.18
N PRO A 4 -7.53 3.08 -17.72
CA PRO A 4 -8.67 2.65 -16.90
C PRO A 4 -8.80 3.45 -15.59
N LEU A 5 -7.68 3.73 -14.93
CA LEU A 5 -7.67 4.56 -13.71
C LEU A 5 -8.08 6.00 -14.00
N ALA A 6 -7.58 6.59 -15.10
CA ALA A 6 -7.93 7.95 -15.48
C ALA A 6 -9.44 8.09 -15.77
N THR A 7 -10.01 7.13 -16.53
CA THR A 7 -11.45 7.12 -16.83
C THR A 7 -12.29 7.00 -15.56
N PHE A 8 -11.98 6.03 -14.70
CA PHE A 8 -12.67 5.84 -13.41
C PHE A 8 -12.59 7.11 -12.55
N ALA A 9 -11.40 7.70 -12.43
CA ALA A 9 -11.20 8.89 -11.61
C ALA A 9 -11.98 10.10 -12.12
N MET A 10 -12.00 10.33 -13.43
CA MET A 10 -12.77 11.42 -14.04
C MET A 10 -14.29 11.27 -13.81
N GLU A 11 -14.81 10.06 -13.91
CA GLU A 11 -16.23 9.78 -13.72
C GLU A 11 -16.64 9.89 -12.26
N THR A 12 -15.90 9.25 -11.38
CA THR A 12 -16.19 9.14 -9.94
C THR A 12 -15.98 10.46 -9.20
N TYR A 13 -14.89 11.15 -9.49
CA TYR A 13 -14.49 12.39 -8.80
C TYR A 13 -14.73 13.66 -9.63
N LYS A 14 -15.64 13.61 -10.59
CA LYS A 14 -15.92 14.76 -11.49
C LYS A 14 -16.27 16.07 -10.76
N ASN A 15 -16.97 15.98 -9.63
CA ASN A 15 -17.41 17.11 -8.81
C ASN A 15 -16.50 17.37 -7.59
N ASP A 16 -15.45 16.58 -7.40
CA ASP A 16 -14.50 16.72 -6.31
C ASP A 16 -13.25 17.47 -6.81
N PRO A 17 -12.87 18.57 -6.19
CA PRO A 17 -11.65 19.30 -6.57
C PRO A 17 -10.36 18.53 -6.24
N CYS A 18 -10.40 17.54 -5.35
CA CYS A 18 -9.26 16.73 -4.91
C CYS A 18 -8.02 17.56 -4.53
N THR A 19 -8.22 18.70 -3.89
CA THR A 19 -7.16 19.70 -3.62
C THR A 19 -6.02 19.15 -2.79
N GLU A 20 -6.32 18.23 -1.86
CA GLU A 20 -5.36 17.58 -0.98
C GLU A 20 -4.40 16.64 -1.73
N PHE A 21 -4.81 16.20 -2.92
CA PHE A 21 -4.08 15.27 -3.77
C PHE A 21 -3.35 15.93 -4.95
N ILE A 22 -3.41 17.27 -5.04
CA ILE A 22 -2.66 18.00 -6.07
C ILE A 22 -1.15 17.81 -5.81
N PRO A 23 -0.37 17.36 -6.81
CA PRO A 23 1.06 17.16 -6.64
C PRO A 23 1.77 18.46 -6.24
N LYS A 24 2.56 18.40 -5.16
CA LYS A 24 3.42 19.51 -4.76
C LYS A 24 4.75 19.38 -5.49
N THR A 25 5.04 20.30 -6.39
CA THR A 25 6.31 20.35 -7.11
C THR A 25 7.28 21.28 -6.36
N THR A 26 8.45 20.74 -5.98
CA THR A 26 9.55 21.54 -5.42
C THR A 26 10.51 21.95 -6.56
N GLY A 27 10.72 23.24 -6.73
CA GLY A 27 11.84 23.77 -7.51
C GLY A 27 11.66 23.81 -9.04
N GLY A 28 10.72 24.55 -9.51
CA GLY A 28 10.44 24.81 -10.91
C GLY A 28 8.99 24.45 -11.23
N ALA A 29 8.23 25.46 -11.60
CA ALA A 29 6.81 25.27 -11.87
C ALA A 29 6.61 24.03 -12.72
N SER A 30 5.82 23.08 -12.22
CA SER A 30 5.24 22.07 -13.09
C SER A 30 4.50 22.81 -14.19
N GLN A 31 4.97 22.68 -15.42
CA GLN A 31 4.34 23.25 -16.61
C GLN A 31 3.08 22.48 -17.01
N LEU A 32 2.52 21.70 -16.06
CA LEU A 32 1.28 20.97 -16.28
C LEU A 32 0.12 21.97 -16.29
N ASP A 33 -0.72 21.86 -17.28
CA ASP A 33 -1.96 22.63 -17.34
C ASP A 33 -2.92 22.19 -16.23
N GLU A 34 -3.87 23.06 -15.91
CA GLU A 34 -4.83 22.87 -14.81
C GLU A 34 -5.66 21.57 -14.98
N LYS A 35 -6.01 21.21 -16.21
CA LYS A 35 -6.75 19.99 -16.50
C LYS A 35 -5.95 18.74 -16.17
N THR A 36 -4.67 18.73 -16.52
CA THR A 36 -3.73 17.63 -16.20
C THR A 36 -3.50 17.53 -14.70
N LEU A 37 -3.31 18.65 -14.01
CA LEU A 37 -3.16 18.68 -12.54
C LEU A 37 -4.40 18.13 -11.84
N ARG A 38 -5.59 18.55 -12.27
CA ARG A 38 -6.85 18.06 -11.73
C ARG A 38 -7.01 16.57 -11.94
N LEU A 39 -6.80 16.07 -13.17
CA LEU A 39 -6.89 14.63 -13.45
C LEU A 39 -5.88 13.83 -12.60
N THR A 40 -4.67 14.32 -12.45
CA THR A 40 -3.65 13.69 -11.62
C THR A 40 -4.10 13.61 -10.16
N ALA A 41 -4.66 14.68 -9.60
CA ALA A 41 -5.20 14.70 -8.24
C ALA A 41 -6.37 13.71 -8.08
N GLN A 42 -7.30 13.65 -9.04
CA GLN A 42 -8.39 12.68 -9.03
C GLN A 42 -7.87 11.23 -9.08
N MET A 43 -6.88 10.93 -9.92
CA MET A 43 -6.26 9.60 -9.99
C MET A 43 -5.55 9.23 -8.69
N HIS A 44 -4.83 10.16 -8.07
CA HIS A 44 -4.18 9.93 -6.77
C HIS A 44 -5.20 9.64 -5.67
N LYS A 45 -6.30 10.41 -5.60
CA LYS A 45 -7.37 10.17 -4.64
C LYS A 45 -8.03 8.82 -4.87
N ALA A 46 -8.38 8.50 -6.12
CA ALA A 46 -9.01 7.25 -6.48
C ALA A 46 -8.18 6.03 -6.04
N ILE A 47 -6.89 6.01 -6.40
CA ILE A 47 -6.04 4.87 -6.06
C ILE A 47 -5.75 4.79 -4.56
N ALA A 48 -5.62 5.93 -3.85
CA ALA A 48 -5.43 5.95 -2.41
C ALA A 48 -6.65 5.38 -1.66
N VAL A 49 -7.87 5.74 -2.06
CA VAL A 49 -9.10 5.20 -1.48
C VAL A 49 -9.17 3.68 -1.68
N ILE A 50 -8.91 3.21 -2.89
CA ILE A 50 -8.90 1.78 -3.20
C ILE A 50 -7.81 1.05 -2.39
N GLN A 51 -6.62 1.63 -2.29
CA GLN A 51 -5.51 1.05 -1.53
C GLN A 51 -5.90 0.85 -0.05
N PHE A 52 -6.47 1.85 0.61
CA PHE A 52 -6.90 1.71 2.00
C PHE A 52 -8.01 0.68 2.19
N LYS A 53 -8.94 0.55 1.23
CA LYS A 53 -9.95 -0.52 1.26
C LYS A 53 -9.30 -1.91 1.17
N VAL A 54 -8.42 -2.13 0.20
CA VAL A 54 -7.72 -3.40 0.01
C VAL A 54 -6.82 -3.72 1.21
N GLU A 55 -6.07 -2.75 1.73
CA GLU A 55 -5.27 -2.91 2.95
C GLU A 55 -6.13 -3.38 4.13
N SER A 56 -7.29 -2.73 4.36
CA SER A 56 -8.21 -3.13 5.43
C SER A 56 -8.74 -4.55 5.25
N GLN A 57 -9.05 -4.97 4.02
CA GLN A 57 -9.48 -6.35 3.74
C GLN A 57 -8.38 -7.38 4.02
N ILE A 58 -7.12 -7.05 3.74
CA ILE A 58 -5.97 -7.92 4.04
C ILE A 58 -5.75 -7.99 5.55
N ILE A 59 -5.77 -6.86 6.26
CA ILE A 59 -5.65 -6.83 7.71
C ILE A 59 -6.75 -7.65 8.39
N ALA A 60 -7.98 -7.60 7.87
CA ALA A 60 -9.11 -8.40 8.39
C ALA A 60 -8.91 -9.91 8.24
N LYS A 61 -8.14 -10.38 7.26
CA LYS A 61 -7.77 -11.80 7.11
C LYS A 61 -6.70 -12.23 8.11
N HIS A 62 -5.93 -11.29 8.65
CA HIS A 62 -4.75 -11.52 9.49
C HIS A 62 -4.87 -10.80 10.85
N PRO A 63 -5.85 -11.17 11.71
CA PRO A 63 -6.05 -10.54 13.02
C PRO A 63 -4.83 -10.69 13.95
N GLU A 64 -3.97 -11.69 13.71
CA GLU A 64 -2.72 -11.91 14.43
C GLU A 64 -1.71 -10.76 14.27
N TRP A 65 -1.82 -9.97 13.20
CA TRP A 65 -0.94 -8.80 12.98
C TRP A 65 -1.27 -7.62 13.89
N LYS A 66 -2.48 -7.58 14.48
CA LYS A 66 -2.95 -6.52 15.39
C LYS A 66 -2.82 -5.12 14.78
N MET A 67 -3.19 -4.98 13.50
CA MET A 67 -3.03 -3.75 12.71
C MET A 67 -4.37 -3.04 12.45
N ASN A 68 -5.41 -3.30 13.23
CA ASN A 68 -6.75 -2.73 13.01
C ASN A 68 -6.77 -1.19 13.07
N ASP A 69 -5.82 -0.58 13.77
CA ASP A 69 -5.63 0.86 13.81
C ASP A 69 -5.27 1.48 12.45
N ARG A 70 -4.85 0.66 11.48
CA ARG A 70 -4.59 1.06 10.10
C ARG A 70 -5.81 0.99 9.19
N CYS A 71 -6.90 0.40 9.63
CA CYS A 71 -8.18 0.35 8.89
C CYS A 71 -8.87 1.73 8.96
N LEU A 72 -8.26 2.74 8.35
CA LEU A 72 -8.60 4.15 8.56
C LEU A 72 -10.06 4.49 8.29
N PHE A 73 -10.69 3.90 7.27
CA PHE A 73 -12.08 4.17 6.94
C PHE A 73 -13.08 3.63 7.97
N GLU A 74 -12.69 2.64 8.78
CA GLU A 74 -13.47 2.14 9.91
C GLU A 74 -13.54 3.15 11.08
N HIS A 75 -12.60 4.08 11.15
CA HIS A 75 -12.47 5.08 12.20
C HIS A 75 -13.06 6.45 11.82
N VAL A 76 -13.68 6.57 10.63
CA VAL A 76 -14.26 7.82 10.14
C VAL A 76 -15.70 7.96 10.58
N ASP A 77 -16.02 9.08 11.23
CA ASP A 77 -17.40 9.56 11.39
C ASP A 77 -17.78 10.38 10.15
N TYR A 78 -18.49 9.73 9.23
CA TYR A 78 -18.91 10.34 7.96
C TYR A 78 -19.96 11.42 8.13
N GLN A 79 -20.68 11.47 9.26
CA GLN A 79 -21.71 12.48 9.52
C GLN A 79 -21.07 13.78 10.03
N ASN A 80 -20.09 13.67 10.92
CA ASN A 80 -19.42 14.81 11.53
C ASN A 80 -18.13 15.22 10.79
N GLY A 81 -17.66 14.42 9.84
CA GLY A 81 -16.41 14.66 9.09
C GLY A 81 -15.19 14.61 9.99
N THR A 82 -15.14 13.64 10.89
CA THR A 82 -14.02 13.44 11.83
C THR A 82 -13.46 12.03 11.72
N ILE A 83 -12.23 11.86 12.19
CA ILE A 83 -11.58 10.55 12.29
C ILE A 83 -10.96 10.37 13.68
N ASP A 84 -11.14 9.19 14.27
CA ASP A 84 -10.52 8.83 15.55
C ASP A 84 -9.24 8.06 15.32
N LEU A 85 -8.11 8.63 15.76
CA LEU A 85 -6.79 8.02 15.65
C LEU A 85 -6.14 7.97 17.03
N GLN A 86 -5.80 6.78 17.50
CA GLN A 86 -5.13 6.55 18.80
C GLN A 86 -5.81 7.27 19.96
N GLY A 87 -7.16 7.23 20.02
CA GLY A 87 -7.97 7.84 21.06
C GLY A 87 -8.10 9.37 21.00
N LYS A 88 -7.73 9.97 19.88
CA LYS A 88 -7.92 11.40 19.61
C LYS A 88 -8.76 11.59 18.34
N THR A 89 -9.75 12.49 18.43
CA THR A 89 -10.60 12.87 17.31
C THR A 89 -10.00 14.04 16.57
N TYR A 90 -9.89 13.91 15.25
CA TYR A 90 -9.39 14.94 14.35
C TYR A 90 -10.47 15.31 13.34
N LYS A 91 -10.57 16.60 13.03
CA LYS A 91 -11.43 17.07 11.95
C LYS A 91 -10.75 16.81 10.60
N MET A 92 -11.48 16.21 9.68
CA MET A 92 -11.01 15.99 8.31
C MET A 92 -11.17 17.27 7.47
N SER A 93 -10.21 17.54 6.59
CA SER A 93 -10.27 18.66 5.64
C SER A 93 -11.32 18.43 4.55
N SER A 94 -11.53 17.16 4.20
CA SER A 94 -12.57 16.72 3.27
C SER A 94 -13.05 15.32 3.67
N CYS A 95 -14.37 15.09 3.54
CA CYS A 95 -15.00 13.79 3.75
C CYS A 95 -15.71 13.31 2.47
N SER A 96 -15.28 13.81 1.31
CA SER A 96 -15.82 13.43 0.01
C SER A 96 -15.23 12.11 -0.47
N PHE A 97 -15.94 11.00 -0.20
CA PHE A 97 -15.56 9.65 -0.61
C PHE A 97 -16.73 8.98 -1.35
N PRO A 98 -16.92 9.28 -2.65
CA PRO A 98 -18.12 8.87 -3.39
C PRO A 98 -18.31 7.35 -3.52
N THR A 99 -17.23 6.57 -3.33
CA THR A 99 -17.29 5.10 -3.42
C THR A 99 -17.33 4.41 -2.06
N ILE A 100 -17.32 5.15 -0.96
CA ILE A 100 -17.39 4.55 0.38
C ILE A 100 -18.84 4.38 0.82
N ASN A 101 -19.18 3.15 1.20
CA ASN A 101 -20.38 2.85 1.94
C ASN A 101 -20.06 2.92 3.46
N PRO A 102 -20.63 3.88 4.22
CA PRO A 102 -20.34 3.98 5.67
C PRO A 102 -20.68 2.73 6.49
N ALA A 103 -21.60 1.87 6.01
CA ALA A 103 -21.94 0.62 6.68
C ALA A 103 -20.93 -0.52 6.43
N ALA A 104 -20.11 -0.39 5.36
CA ALA A 104 -19.09 -1.35 4.98
C ALA A 104 -17.95 -0.60 4.26
N PRO A 105 -17.18 0.23 5.00
CA PRO A 105 -16.28 1.22 4.39
C PRO A 105 -15.09 0.60 3.66
N SER A 106 -14.72 -0.63 3.98
CA SER A 106 -13.63 -1.36 3.33
C SER A 106 -14.07 -2.18 2.10
N GLU A 107 -15.38 -2.23 1.79
CA GLU A 107 -15.85 -2.92 0.58
C GLU A 107 -15.53 -2.10 -0.67
N LEU A 108 -15.04 -2.78 -1.72
CA LEU A 108 -14.88 -2.19 -3.04
C LEU A 108 -16.24 -2.00 -3.72
N SER A 109 -16.42 -0.89 -4.43
CA SER A 109 -17.56 -0.78 -5.33
C SER A 109 -17.37 -1.67 -6.57
N PRO A 110 -18.44 -2.03 -7.29
CA PRO A 110 -18.33 -2.85 -8.51
C PRO A 110 -17.38 -2.23 -9.55
N GLU A 111 -17.35 -0.90 -9.65
CA GLU A 111 -16.46 -0.17 -10.56
C GLU A 111 -14.99 -0.23 -10.10
N GLU A 112 -14.76 -0.20 -8.78
CA GLU A 112 -13.43 -0.38 -8.19
C GLU A 112 -12.92 -1.80 -8.40
N GLU A 113 -13.75 -2.83 -8.25
CA GLU A 113 -13.40 -4.22 -8.54
C GLU A 113 -13.00 -4.41 -10.00
N ILE A 114 -13.77 -3.85 -10.93
CA ILE A 114 -13.46 -3.87 -12.36
C ILE A 114 -12.12 -3.16 -12.65
N LEU A 115 -11.88 -2.02 -12.01
CA LEU A 115 -10.62 -1.28 -12.16
C LEU A 115 -9.43 -2.11 -11.65
N ILE A 116 -9.52 -2.66 -10.44
CA ILE A 116 -8.46 -3.49 -9.85
C ILE A 116 -8.18 -4.71 -10.72
N SER A 117 -9.21 -5.39 -11.21
CA SER A 117 -9.06 -6.53 -12.12
C SER A 117 -8.27 -6.15 -13.39
N LYS A 118 -8.59 -5.00 -14.01
CA LYS A 118 -7.87 -4.50 -15.19
C LYS A 118 -6.42 -4.13 -14.89
N LEU A 119 -6.16 -3.48 -13.75
CA LEU A 119 -4.81 -3.13 -13.32
C LEU A 119 -4.00 -4.39 -13.04
N HIS A 120 -4.53 -5.31 -12.26
CA HIS A 120 -3.90 -6.59 -11.95
C HIS A 120 -3.53 -7.35 -13.24
N HIS A 121 -4.47 -7.49 -14.18
CA HIS A 121 -4.19 -8.13 -15.47
C HIS A 121 -3.06 -7.41 -16.22
N SER A 122 -3.10 -6.08 -16.30
CA SER A 122 -2.07 -5.30 -17.01
C SER A 122 -0.66 -5.50 -16.45
N PHE A 123 -0.51 -5.61 -15.11
CA PHE A 123 0.78 -5.89 -14.47
C PHE A 123 1.18 -7.36 -14.64
N SER A 124 0.23 -8.29 -14.51
CA SER A 124 0.50 -9.74 -14.59
C SER A 124 0.98 -10.20 -15.96
N VAL A 125 0.58 -9.52 -17.04
CA VAL A 125 1.02 -9.87 -18.42
C VAL A 125 2.23 -9.04 -18.90
N CYS A 126 2.77 -8.15 -18.08
CA CYS A 126 3.86 -7.27 -18.47
C CYS A 126 5.22 -7.97 -18.40
N GLU A 127 5.67 -8.58 -19.52
CA GLU A 127 6.95 -9.29 -19.59
C GLU A 127 8.15 -8.45 -19.15
N LYS A 128 8.18 -7.14 -19.51
CA LYS A 128 9.27 -6.25 -19.13
C LYS A 128 9.35 -6.09 -17.63
N LEU A 129 8.21 -5.92 -16.94
CA LEU A 129 8.13 -5.85 -15.48
C LEU A 129 8.65 -7.15 -14.87
N HIS A 130 8.19 -8.29 -15.35
CA HIS A 130 8.62 -9.61 -14.86
C HIS A 130 10.14 -9.82 -15.02
N LYS A 131 10.74 -9.38 -16.15
CA LYS A 131 12.20 -9.44 -16.33
C LYS A 131 12.92 -8.58 -15.30
N HIS A 132 12.46 -7.36 -15.04
CA HIS A 132 13.07 -6.48 -14.04
C HIS A 132 12.96 -7.07 -12.63
N ILE A 133 11.77 -7.59 -12.24
CA ILE A 133 11.58 -8.22 -10.93
C ILE A 133 12.50 -9.44 -10.76
N ARG A 134 12.64 -10.29 -11.78
CA ARG A 134 13.57 -11.44 -11.72
C ARG A 134 15.01 -10.99 -11.45
N VAL A 135 15.50 -9.94 -12.11
CA VAL A 135 16.83 -9.39 -11.85
C VAL A 135 16.96 -8.91 -10.42
N MET A 136 15.95 -8.19 -9.90
CA MET A 136 15.93 -7.74 -8.51
C MET A 136 15.94 -8.90 -7.52
N LEU A 137 15.20 -9.98 -7.78
CA LEU A 137 15.16 -11.15 -6.91
C LEU A 137 16.46 -11.96 -6.96
N GLN A 138 17.13 -12.03 -8.11
CA GLN A 138 18.38 -12.76 -8.28
C GLN A 138 19.58 -12.04 -7.65
N HIS A 139 19.64 -10.72 -7.80
CA HIS A 139 20.81 -9.91 -7.43
C HIS A 139 20.55 -8.96 -6.27
N GLY A 140 19.30 -8.70 -5.91
CA GLY A 140 18.93 -7.85 -4.79
C GLY A 140 19.08 -8.56 -3.45
N CYS A 141 19.32 -7.77 -2.40
CA CYS A 141 19.39 -8.20 -1.02
C CYS A 141 18.80 -7.16 -0.08
N MET A 142 18.39 -7.58 1.11
CA MET A 142 17.85 -6.67 2.13
C MET A 142 18.96 -5.84 2.79
N TYR A 143 20.20 -6.32 2.75
CA TYR A 143 21.40 -5.62 3.24
C TYR A 143 22.63 -6.09 2.49
N GLY A 144 23.68 -5.28 2.47
CA GLY A 144 24.99 -5.61 1.96
C GLY A 144 26.09 -5.15 2.91
N ILE A 145 27.23 -5.83 2.91
CA ILE A 145 28.41 -5.42 3.67
C ILE A 145 29.56 -5.23 2.69
N TYR A 146 30.03 -3.99 2.58
CA TYR A 146 31.14 -3.61 1.71
C TYR A 146 32.14 -2.77 2.48
N ASN A 147 33.41 -3.15 2.49
CA ASN A 147 34.50 -2.47 3.21
C ASN A 147 34.12 -2.18 4.69
N ASN A 148 33.60 -3.17 5.38
CA ASN A 148 33.08 -3.07 6.76
C ASN A 148 31.91 -2.09 6.97
N ASN A 149 31.30 -1.57 5.91
CA ASN A 149 30.10 -0.76 6.00
C ASN A 149 28.87 -1.65 5.79
N LEU A 150 27.92 -1.58 6.72
CA LEU A 150 26.59 -2.17 6.58
C LEU A 150 25.68 -1.21 5.80
N LEU A 151 25.23 -1.65 4.64
CA LEU A 151 24.33 -0.91 3.76
C LEU A 151 22.98 -1.59 3.77
N PHE A 152 21.93 -0.84 4.05
CA PHE A 152 20.53 -1.28 3.97
C PHE A 152 19.62 -0.09 3.71
N HIS A 153 18.43 -0.36 3.18
CA HIS A 153 17.43 0.66 2.94
C HIS A 153 16.46 0.74 4.13
N ALA A 154 15.98 1.94 4.43
CA ALA A 154 15.08 2.27 5.53
C ALA A 154 15.72 2.09 6.92
N SER A 155 15.09 1.36 7.84
CA SER A 155 15.52 1.24 9.22
C SER A 155 15.52 -0.21 9.71
N CYS A 156 16.33 -0.50 10.73
CA CYS A 156 16.22 -1.73 11.48
C CYS A 156 15.27 -1.50 12.66
N PRO A 157 14.25 -2.34 12.90
CA PRO A 157 13.34 -2.19 14.03
C PRO A 157 14.07 -2.24 15.37
N LEU A 158 13.83 -1.24 16.21
CA LEU A 158 14.35 -1.13 17.57
C LEU A 158 13.22 -1.03 18.58
N ASN A 159 13.48 -1.49 19.80
CA ASN A 159 12.67 -1.18 20.97
C ASN A 159 13.00 0.24 21.49
N GLU A 160 12.19 0.74 22.42
CA GLU A 160 12.41 2.06 23.04
C GLU A 160 13.74 2.18 23.78
N ASP A 161 14.28 1.07 24.27
CA ASP A 161 15.59 0.97 24.93
C ASP A 161 16.78 0.91 23.94
N GLY A 162 16.51 0.94 22.62
CA GLY A 162 17.52 0.90 21.57
C GLY A 162 18.01 -0.49 21.18
N PHE A 163 17.53 -1.56 21.82
CA PHE A 163 17.85 -2.93 21.40
C PHE A 163 17.04 -3.37 20.19
N LEU A 164 17.55 -4.37 19.45
CA LEU A 164 16.90 -4.92 18.27
C LEU A 164 15.52 -5.51 18.63
N LYS A 165 14.48 -5.02 17.95
CA LYS A 165 13.11 -5.50 18.13
C LYS A 165 12.91 -6.83 17.41
N GLU A 166 12.30 -7.80 18.09
CA GLU A 166 11.79 -9.01 17.45
C GLU A 166 10.50 -8.71 16.69
N VAL A 167 10.45 -9.15 15.43
CA VAL A 167 9.29 -9.02 14.54
C VAL A 167 8.86 -10.43 14.12
N GLU A 168 7.57 -10.68 14.23
CA GLU A 168 6.96 -11.93 13.77
C GLU A 168 6.63 -11.79 12.28
N ILE A 169 7.29 -12.58 11.43
CA ILE A 169 7.09 -12.60 9.97
C ILE A 169 6.33 -13.84 9.49
N TYR A 170 6.18 -14.84 10.35
CA TYR A 170 5.30 -15.98 10.21
C TYR A 170 4.72 -16.31 11.58
N PRO A 171 3.52 -16.90 11.68
CA PRO A 171 2.96 -17.33 12.94
C PRO A 171 3.96 -18.13 13.81
N GLY A 172 4.26 -17.62 14.99
CA GLY A 172 5.20 -18.22 15.93
C GLY A 172 6.69 -18.09 15.59
N LYS A 173 7.07 -17.44 14.49
CA LYS A 173 8.49 -17.25 14.08
C LYS A 173 8.89 -15.79 14.18
N LYS A 174 9.67 -15.46 15.20
CA LYS A 174 10.18 -14.11 15.46
C LYS A 174 11.65 -14.01 15.13
N TYR A 175 12.02 -12.91 14.52
CA TYR A 175 13.39 -12.61 14.13
C TYR A 175 13.74 -11.16 14.43
N SER A 176 15.03 -10.87 14.66
CA SER A 176 15.53 -9.51 14.83
C SER A 176 16.80 -9.27 14.02
N GLY A 177 17.15 -8.02 13.78
CA GLY A 177 18.39 -7.60 13.14
C GLY A 177 18.68 -8.33 11.81
N ARG A 178 19.86 -8.91 11.69
CA ARG A 178 20.31 -9.64 10.49
C ARG A 178 19.38 -10.81 10.12
N ALA A 179 18.93 -11.57 11.12
CA ALA A 179 18.05 -12.71 10.89
C ALA A 179 16.70 -12.26 10.32
N LEU A 180 16.15 -11.16 10.83
CA LEU A 180 14.93 -10.55 10.29
C LEU A 180 15.11 -10.18 8.81
N MET A 181 16.18 -9.45 8.47
CA MET A 181 16.46 -9.06 7.07
C MET A 181 16.61 -10.28 6.15
N HIS A 182 17.29 -11.33 6.62
CA HIS A 182 17.48 -12.57 5.84
C HIS A 182 16.13 -13.25 5.56
N HIS A 183 15.33 -13.48 6.59
CA HIS A 183 14.04 -14.17 6.46
C HIS A 183 13.02 -13.33 5.69
N THR A 184 13.02 -12.00 5.84
CA THR A 184 12.22 -11.10 4.99
C THR A 184 12.58 -11.24 3.51
N GLY A 185 13.87 -11.27 3.20
CA GLY A 185 14.34 -11.50 1.83
C GLY A 185 13.96 -12.88 1.26
N MET A 186 13.92 -13.92 2.10
CA MET A 186 13.41 -15.24 1.70
C MET A 186 11.91 -15.19 1.42
N GLN A 187 11.13 -14.55 2.28
CA GLN A 187 9.69 -14.42 2.16
C GLN A 187 9.28 -13.69 0.86
N ILE A 188 9.98 -12.61 0.51
CA ILE A 188 9.80 -11.92 -0.78
C ILE A 188 9.99 -12.89 -1.96
N ARG A 189 11.01 -13.74 -1.90
CA ARG A 189 11.26 -14.74 -2.96
C ARG A 189 10.18 -15.81 -3.00
N THR A 190 9.70 -16.28 -1.86
CA THR A 190 8.59 -17.23 -1.74
C THR A 190 7.32 -16.66 -2.37
N ALA A 191 6.99 -15.39 -2.10
CA ALA A 191 5.83 -14.73 -2.71
C ALA A 191 5.88 -14.70 -4.24
N PHE A 192 7.07 -14.66 -4.84
CA PHE A 192 7.24 -14.59 -6.29
C PHE A 192 7.43 -15.98 -6.96
N GLN A 193 7.87 -16.98 -6.23
CA GLN A 193 8.14 -18.33 -6.77
C GLN A 193 6.85 -19.14 -6.96
N GLN A 194 6.67 -19.69 -8.15
CA GLN A 194 5.49 -20.51 -8.47
C GLN A 194 5.49 -21.88 -7.79
N ASP A 195 6.68 -22.38 -7.41
CA ASP A 195 6.87 -23.71 -6.82
C ASP A 195 6.70 -23.71 -5.28
N SER A 196 6.43 -22.57 -4.67
CA SER A 196 6.14 -22.46 -3.24
C SER A 196 4.75 -23.04 -2.92
N ALA A 197 4.60 -23.60 -1.70
CA ALA A 197 3.29 -24.04 -1.24
C ALA A 197 2.27 -22.87 -1.31
N PRO A 198 1.05 -23.07 -1.85
CA PRO A 198 0.11 -22.00 -2.06
C PRO A 198 -0.17 -21.16 -0.81
N GLU A 199 -0.35 -21.82 0.34
CA GLU A 199 -0.61 -21.13 1.62
C GLU A 199 0.56 -20.23 2.06
N GLU A 200 1.80 -20.71 1.93
CA GLU A 200 2.98 -19.92 2.26
C GLU A 200 3.16 -18.74 1.32
N ARG A 201 2.86 -18.95 0.05
CA ARG A 201 2.94 -17.89 -0.96
C ARG A 201 1.88 -16.83 -0.73
N ASP A 202 0.63 -17.23 -0.49
CA ASP A 202 -0.49 -16.32 -0.28
C ASP A 202 -0.28 -15.50 1.00
N TYR A 203 0.18 -16.11 2.09
CA TYR A 203 0.59 -15.40 3.30
C TYR A 203 1.71 -14.38 3.03
N ALA A 204 2.74 -14.78 2.26
CA ALA A 204 3.85 -13.90 1.93
C ALA A 204 3.40 -12.72 1.04
N ILE A 205 2.47 -12.93 0.12
CA ILE A 205 1.87 -11.87 -0.70
C ILE A 205 1.11 -10.90 0.20
N ASP A 206 0.19 -11.38 1.04
CA ASP A 206 -0.60 -10.55 1.93
C ASP A 206 0.29 -9.75 2.92
N TYR A 207 1.42 -10.33 3.38
CA TYR A 207 2.35 -9.67 4.29
C TYR A 207 3.09 -8.48 3.65
N PHE A 208 3.30 -8.47 2.33
CA PHE A 208 4.02 -7.40 1.60
C PHE A 208 3.10 -6.42 0.85
N LEU A 209 1.79 -6.62 0.85
CA LEU A 209 0.81 -5.67 0.33
C LEU A 209 0.45 -4.61 1.36
#